data_dd87ab94081376601bc24db96d8a0357
#
_entry.id   dd87ab94081376601bc24db96d8a0357
#
_cell.length_a   1.000
_cell.length_b   1.000
_cell.length_c   1.000
_cell.angle_alpha   90.00
_cell.angle_beta   90.00
_cell.angle_gamma   90.00
#
_symmetry.space_group_name_H-M   'P 1'
#
loop_
_entity.id
_entity.type
_entity.pdbx_description
1 polymer ?
#
loop_
_entity_poly.entity_id
_entity_poly.type
_entity_poly.pdbx_seq_one_letter_code
_entity_poly.pdbx_strand_id
1 'polypeptide(L)'
;ILRAFELLHETGIRMNANNMIGFPSETREMIFDTIALNRTLRPHGVMVSFFSPYKGCTLREVCETEGYVADEEIARDYRLGPSMDMPQLRARDLAGLHRAFPLYVKFPREEWEDIRRCEPDTPEGNRLFAQYAERYVR
;
A
#
# COMPACT_ATOMS: atom_id res chain seq x y z
N ILE A 1 -6.86 7.06 16.52
CA ILE A 1 -6.29 5.74 16.20
C ILE A 1 -5.10 5.41 17.11
N LEU A 2 -4.15 6.32 17.37
CA LEU A 2 -2.97 6.10 18.21
C LEU A 2 -3.33 5.55 19.59
N ARG A 3 -4.19 6.26 20.32
CA ARG A 3 -4.63 5.84 21.66
C ARG A 3 -5.28 4.46 21.69
N ALA A 4 -6.02 4.09 20.64
CA ALA A 4 -6.63 2.75 20.56
C ALA A 4 -5.56 1.66 20.42
N PHE A 5 -4.53 1.88 19.60
CA PHE A 5 -3.43 0.94 19.45
C PHE A 5 -2.58 0.83 20.73
N GLU A 6 -2.33 1.93 21.43
CA GLU A 6 -1.65 1.92 22.74
C GLU A 6 -2.38 1.03 23.74
N LEU A 7 -3.70 1.25 23.92
CA LEU A 7 -4.52 0.44 24.82
C LEU A 7 -4.52 -1.05 24.46
N LEU A 8 -4.61 -1.36 23.15
CA LEU A 8 -4.58 -2.74 22.70
C LEU A 8 -3.21 -3.40 22.93
N HIS A 9 -2.11 -2.66 22.79
CA HIS A 9 -0.77 -3.17 23.14
C HIS A 9 -0.66 -3.55 24.62
N GLU A 10 -1.27 -2.76 25.51
CA GLU A 10 -1.30 -3.05 26.97
C GLU A 10 -2.04 -4.35 27.29
N THR A 11 -2.99 -4.78 26.44
CA THR A 11 -3.78 -6.00 26.65
C THR A 11 -3.14 -7.26 26.06
N GLY A 12 -2.08 -7.13 25.25
CA GLY A 12 -1.46 -8.25 24.55
C GLY A 12 -2.29 -8.78 23.35
N ILE A 13 -3.36 -8.11 22.95
CA ILE A 13 -4.18 -8.48 21.79
C ILE A 13 -3.38 -8.25 20.51
N ARG A 14 -3.34 -9.25 19.62
CA ARG A 14 -2.73 -9.11 18.30
C ARG A 14 -3.58 -8.26 17.38
N MET A 15 -2.97 -7.27 16.75
CA MET A 15 -3.65 -6.30 15.90
C MET A 15 -3.11 -6.36 14.47
N ASN A 16 -4.01 -6.23 13.51
CA ASN A 16 -3.67 -6.00 12.12
C ASN A 16 -4.10 -4.59 11.71
N ALA A 17 -3.26 -3.90 10.97
CA ALA A 17 -3.61 -2.64 10.30
C ALA A 17 -3.98 -2.92 8.84
N ASN A 18 -5.21 -2.57 8.48
CA ASN A 18 -5.67 -2.62 7.11
C ASN A 18 -5.52 -1.24 6.48
N ASN A 19 -4.82 -1.19 5.37
CA ASN A 19 -4.55 0.03 4.62
C ASN A 19 -5.14 -0.08 3.22
N MET A 20 -5.44 1.07 2.63
CA MET A 20 -5.83 1.17 1.22
C MET A 20 -4.99 2.27 0.58
N ILE A 21 -4.46 2.03 -0.61
CA ILE A 21 -3.64 2.97 -1.37
C ILE A 21 -4.11 3.07 -2.82
N GLY A 22 -3.69 4.11 -3.52
CA GLY A 22 -4.06 4.35 -4.91
C GLY A 22 -5.35 5.16 -5.05
N PHE A 23 -5.67 6.02 -4.09
CA PHE A 23 -6.77 6.98 -4.22
C PHE A 23 -6.51 8.00 -5.33
N PRO A 24 -7.56 8.55 -5.98
CA PRO A 24 -7.38 9.67 -6.90
C PRO A 24 -6.67 10.82 -6.16
N SER A 25 -5.70 11.44 -6.81
CA SER A 25 -4.83 12.49 -6.27
C SER A 25 -3.79 12.04 -5.22
N GLU A 26 -3.74 10.76 -4.84
CA GLU A 26 -2.72 10.26 -3.93
C GLU A 26 -1.33 10.28 -4.61
N THR A 27 -0.32 10.66 -3.84
CA THR A 27 1.08 10.66 -4.28
C THR A 27 1.89 9.61 -3.54
N ARG A 28 3.09 9.34 -4.03
CA ARG A 28 4.04 8.45 -3.35
C ARG A 28 4.32 8.91 -1.91
N GLU A 29 4.49 10.22 -1.70
CA GLU A 29 4.77 10.81 -0.39
C GLU A 29 3.62 10.57 0.58
N MET A 30 2.37 10.70 0.15
CA MET A 30 1.19 10.42 0.99
C MET A 30 1.12 8.94 1.40
N ILE A 31 1.54 8.03 0.53
CA ILE A 31 1.67 6.60 0.88
C ILE A 31 2.76 6.43 1.95
N PHE A 32 3.88 7.15 1.86
CA PHE A 32 4.91 7.11 2.89
C PHE A 32 4.46 7.71 4.24
N ASP A 33 3.56 8.70 4.24
CA ASP A 33 2.91 9.17 5.48
C ASP A 33 2.06 8.07 6.12
N THR A 34 1.33 7.30 5.29
CA THR A 34 0.58 6.12 5.75
C THR A 34 1.53 5.03 6.31
N ILE A 35 2.66 4.79 5.66
CA ILE A 35 3.71 3.89 6.18
C ILE A 35 4.25 4.40 7.52
N ALA A 36 4.54 5.68 7.65
CA ALA A 36 5.01 6.30 8.89
C ALA A 36 4.00 6.16 10.04
N LEU A 37 2.71 6.33 9.75
CA LEU A 37 1.64 6.06 10.71
C LEU A 37 1.65 4.61 11.16
N ASN A 38 1.72 3.63 10.24
CA ASN A 38 1.78 2.21 10.58
C ASN A 38 3.02 1.88 11.45
N ARG A 39 4.18 2.48 11.17
CA ARG A 39 5.39 2.32 12.01
C ARG A 39 5.17 2.83 13.44
N THR A 40 4.43 3.94 13.60
CA THR A 40 4.07 4.48 14.92
C THR A 40 3.08 3.55 15.64
N LEU A 41 2.09 3.01 14.92
CA LEU A 41 1.08 2.10 15.45
C LEU A 41 1.66 0.73 15.86
N ARG A 42 2.76 0.28 15.24
CA ARG A 42 3.41 -1.01 15.48
C ARG A 42 2.43 -2.20 15.45
N PRO A 43 1.64 -2.37 14.37
CA PRO A 43 0.74 -3.50 14.26
C PRO A 43 1.52 -4.82 14.17
N HIS A 44 0.91 -5.92 14.57
CA HIS A 44 1.47 -7.26 14.42
C HIS A 44 1.45 -7.74 12.96
N GLY A 45 0.45 -7.30 12.21
CA GLY A 45 0.33 -7.55 10.78
C GLY A 45 -0.12 -6.30 10.02
N VAL A 46 0.29 -6.20 8.77
CA VAL A 46 -0.07 -5.10 7.87
C VAL A 46 -0.68 -5.71 6.62
N MET A 47 -1.89 -5.28 6.30
CA MET A 47 -2.56 -5.58 5.03
C MET A 47 -2.70 -4.30 4.23
N VAL A 48 -2.55 -4.44 2.92
CA VAL A 48 -2.71 -3.33 1.97
C VAL A 48 -3.61 -3.79 0.84
N SER A 49 -4.51 -2.92 0.41
CA SER A 49 -5.37 -3.14 -0.75
C SER A 49 -5.28 -1.94 -1.69
N PHE A 50 -5.60 -2.17 -2.96
CA PHE A 50 -5.77 -1.07 -3.90
C PHE A 50 -7.15 -0.44 -3.76
N PHE A 51 -7.21 0.88 -3.88
CA PHE A 51 -8.48 1.56 -4.07
C PHE A 51 -9.11 1.10 -5.40
N SER A 52 -10.38 0.74 -5.36
CA SER A 52 -11.19 0.39 -6.53
C SER A 52 -12.38 1.33 -6.62
N PRO A 53 -12.50 2.11 -7.70
CA PRO A 53 -13.56 3.11 -7.86
C PRO A 53 -14.88 2.44 -8.28
N TYR A 54 -15.65 1.93 -7.32
CA TYR A 54 -16.95 1.32 -7.57
C TYR A 54 -17.99 2.34 -8.06
N LYS A 55 -18.86 1.93 -8.98
CA LYS A 55 -19.98 2.78 -9.44
C LYS A 55 -20.87 3.20 -8.26
N GLY A 56 -21.27 4.48 -8.27
CA GLY A 56 -22.11 5.06 -7.23
C GLY A 56 -21.35 5.66 -6.03
N CYS A 57 -20.02 5.64 -6.01
CA CYS A 57 -19.25 6.38 -5.02
C CYS A 57 -18.71 7.70 -5.62
N THR A 58 -18.66 8.76 -4.82
CA THR A 58 -18.20 10.09 -5.23
C THR A 58 -16.77 10.07 -5.80
N LEU A 59 -15.88 9.23 -5.27
CA LEU A 59 -14.53 9.12 -5.78
C LEU A 59 -14.47 8.48 -7.18
N ARG A 60 -15.48 7.68 -7.56
CA ARG A 60 -15.61 7.17 -8.93
C ARG A 60 -15.85 8.32 -9.91
N GLU A 61 -16.71 9.26 -9.57
CA GLU A 61 -17.01 10.45 -10.40
C GLU A 61 -15.74 11.29 -10.60
N VAL A 62 -14.91 11.43 -9.56
CA VAL A 62 -13.59 12.08 -9.69
C VAL A 62 -12.70 11.32 -10.68
N CYS A 63 -12.62 9.99 -10.56
CA CYS A 63 -11.78 9.17 -11.44
C CYS A 63 -12.23 9.24 -12.91
N GLU A 64 -13.53 9.33 -13.17
CA GLU A 64 -14.09 9.49 -14.53
C GLU A 64 -13.78 10.89 -15.09
N THR A 65 -13.98 11.93 -14.28
CA THR A 65 -13.70 13.31 -14.66
C THR A 65 -12.22 13.53 -14.99
N GLU A 66 -11.32 12.93 -14.23
CA GLU A 66 -9.88 13.01 -14.45
C GLU A 66 -9.38 12.02 -15.53
N GLY A 67 -10.26 11.18 -16.07
CA GLY A 67 -9.92 10.21 -17.12
C GLY A 67 -9.07 9.03 -16.63
N TYR A 68 -9.12 8.71 -15.34
CA TYR A 68 -8.35 7.58 -14.75
C TYR A 68 -9.02 6.24 -14.99
N VAL A 69 -10.32 6.22 -15.25
CA VAL A 69 -11.12 5.02 -15.57
C VAL A 69 -12.08 5.33 -16.70
N ALA A 70 -12.37 4.33 -17.54
CA ALA A 70 -13.41 4.43 -18.54
C ALA A 70 -14.80 4.31 -17.89
N ASP A 71 -15.80 5.02 -18.45
CA ASP A 71 -17.17 5.07 -17.91
C ASP A 71 -17.83 3.68 -17.81
N GLU A 72 -17.51 2.80 -18.76
CA GLU A 72 -18.06 1.44 -18.81
C GLU A 72 -17.24 0.42 -18.01
N GLU A 73 -16.09 0.80 -17.47
CA GLU A 73 -15.20 -0.14 -16.79
C GLU A 73 -15.77 -0.55 -15.43
N ILE A 74 -16.00 -1.86 -15.26
CA ILE A 74 -16.33 -2.42 -13.95
C ILE A 74 -15.06 -2.37 -13.08
N ALA A 75 -15.22 -1.89 -11.85
CA ALA A 75 -14.10 -1.88 -10.89
C ALA A 75 -13.46 -3.26 -10.77
N ARG A 76 -12.15 -3.31 -10.95
CA ARG A 76 -11.39 -4.56 -10.81
C ARG A 76 -11.34 -4.99 -9.34
N ASP A 77 -11.13 -6.28 -9.12
CA ASP A 77 -10.87 -6.80 -7.79
C ASP A 77 -9.63 -6.10 -7.20
N TYR A 78 -9.78 -5.46 -6.06
CA TYR A 78 -8.72 -4.72 -5.34
C TYR A 78 -7.47 -5.56 -5.02
N ARG A 79 -7.54 -6.88 -5.23
CA ARG A 79 -6.43 -7.82 -5.04
C ARG A 79 -5.62 -8.08 -6.31
N LEU A 80 -6.16 -7.77 -7.47
CA LEU A 80 -5.56 -8.12 -8.77
C LEU A 80 -4.58 -7.06 -9.29
N GLY A 81 -4.53 -5.90 -8.66
CA GLY A 81 -3.65 -4.81 -9.05
C GLY A 81 -4.36 -3.45 -9.07
N PRO A 82 -3.61 -2.38 -9.39
CA PRO A 82 -4.15 -1.05 -9.50
C PRO A 82 -5.25 -0.97 -10.56
N SER A 83 -6.35 -0.29 -10.24
CA SER A 83 -7.46 -0.04 -11.15
C SER A 83 -7.24 1.22 -12.01
N MET A 84 -6.25 2.04 -11.67
CA MET A 84 -6.01 3.32 -12.30
C MET A 84 -4.53 3.51 -12.62
N ASP A 85 -4.24 4.27 -13.69
CA ASP A 85 -2.91 4.76 -14.02
C ASP A 85 -2.92 6.29 -13.96
N MET A 86 -2.42 6.85 -12.88
CA MET A 86 -2.48 8.27 -12.61
C MET A 86 -1.16 8.97 -12.98
N PRO A 87 -1.17 10.23 -13.45
CA PRO A 87 0.07 10.92 -13.86
C PRO A 87 1.06 11.09 -12.71
N GLN A 88 0.59 11.32 -11.48
CA GLN A 88 1.42 11.51 -10.29
C GLN A 88 1.82 10.18 -9.63
N LEU A 89 1.14 9.06 -9.94
CA LEU A 89 1.41 7.73 -9.37
C LEU A 89 1.02 6.66 -10.38
N ARG A 90 1.99 6.22 -11.18
CA ARG A 90 1.75 5.22 -12.21
C ARG A 90 1.35 3.87 -11.63
N ALA A 91 0.50 3.14 -12.34
CA ALA A 91 0.01 1.83 -11.91
C ALA A 91 1.15 0.87 -11.53
N ARG A 92 2.25 0.86 -12.30
CA ARG A 92 3.44 0.05 -12.01
C ARG A 92 4.12 0.45 -10.70
N ASP A 93 4.18 1.76 -10.41
CA ASP A 93 4.85 2.28 -9.21
C ASP A 93 3.97 2.03 -7.98
N LEU A 94 2.65 2.16 -8.14
CA LEU A 94 1.67 1.80 -7.11
C LEU A 94 1.69 0.31 -6.80
N ALA A 95 1.80 -0.56 -7.81
CA ALA A 95 1.95 -2.00 -7.60
C ALA A 95 3.24 -2.34 -6.84
N GLY A 96 4.34 -1.65 -7.16
CA GLY A 96 5.61 -1.79 -6.45
C GLY A 96 5.51 -1.37 -4.99
N LEU A 97 4.89 -0.22 -4.73
CA LEU A 97 4.64 0.27 -3.37
C LEU A 97 3.75 -0.68 -2.57
N HIS A 98 2.66 -1.17 -3.16
CA HIS A 98 1.79 -2.15 -2.54
C HIS A 98 2.57 -3.40 -2.07
N ARG A 99 3.39 -3.95 -2.96
CA ARG A 99 4.24 -5.10 -2.69
C ARG A 99 5.22 -4.85 -1.55
N ALA A 100 5.89 -3.69 -1.55
CA ALA A 100 6.93 -3.35 -0.59
C ALA A 100 6.41 -2.70 0.70
N PHE A 101 5.15 -2.29 0.76
CA PHE A 101 4.56 -1.57 1.88
C PHE A 101 4.82 -2.24 3.25
N PRO A 102 4.54 -3.55 3.44
CA PRO A 102 4.81 -4.22 4.71
C PRO A 102 6.29 -4.20 5.08
N LEU A 103 7.19 -4.26 4.10
CA LEU A 103 8.63 -4.19 4.31
C LEU A 103 9.04 -2.81 4.82
N TYR A 104 8.54 -1.73 4.22
CA TYR A 104 8.77 -0.36 4.69
C TYR A 104 8.25 -0.12 6.11
N VAL A 105 7.16 -0.77 6.49
CA VAL A 105 6.65 -0.68 7.86
C VAL A 105 7.56 -1.41 8.85
N LYS A 106 8.00 -2.62 8.54
CA LYS A 106 8.72 -3.49 9.48
C LYS A 106 10.21 -3.19 9.59
N PHE A 107 10.88 -2.94 8.47
CA PHE A 107 12.34 -2.81 8.45
C PHE A 107 12.81 -1.37 8.75
N PRO A 108 14.04 -1.19 9.27
CA PRO A 108 14.59 0.13 9.59
C PRO A 108 14.80 0.97 8.30
N ARG A 109 14.89 2.30 8.47
CA ARG A 109 14.99 3.23 7.34
C ARG A 109 16.29 3.07 6.55
N GLU A 110 17.33 2.60 7.19
CA GLU A 110 18.65 2.32 6.61
C GLU A 110 18.57 1.26 5.50
N GLU A 111 17.55 0.38 5.54
CA GLU A 111 17.31 -0.66 4.53
C GLU A 111 16.33 -0.22 3.43
N TRP A 112 15.79 0.98 3.48
CA TRP A 112 14.76 1.44 2.54
C TRP A 112 15.26 1.57 1.10
N GLU A 113 16.53 1.85 0.89
CA GLU A 113 17.15 1.84 -0.45
C GLU A 113 17.04 0.44 -1.10
N ASP A 114 17.37 -0.61 -0.37
CA ASP A 114 17.25 -1.99 -0.83
C ASP A 114 15.78 -2.41 -0.97
N ILE A 115 14.91 -1.99 -0.05
CA ILE A 115 13.46 -2.25 -0.16
C ILE A 115 12.89 -1.58 -1.42
N ARG A 116 13.36 -0.39 -1.78
CA ARG A 116 12.97 0.27 -3.02
C ARG A 116 13.32 -0.56 -4.26
N ARG A 117 14.43 -1.28 -4.24
CA ARG A 117 14.82 -2.21 -5.31
C ARG A 117 13.94 -3.46 -5.36
N CYS A 118 13.16 -3.74 -4.29
CA CYS A 118 12.15 -4.80 -4.29
C CYS A 118 10.83 -4.38 -4.98
N GLU A 119 10.57 -3.08 -5.18
CA GLU A 119 9.33 -2.61 -5.77
C GLU A 119 9.11 -3.11 -7.20
N PRO A 120 10.08 -3.01 -8.13
CA PRO A 120 9.88 -3.45 -9.50
C PRO A 120 9.73 -4.98 -9.61
N ASP A 121 8.79 -5.43 -10.45
CA ASP A 121 8.66 -6.83 -10.83
C ASP A 121 9.74 -7.20 -11.86
N THR A 122 10.96 -7.35 -11.38
CA THR A 122 12.14 -7.77 -12.14
C THR A 122 12.78 -8.97 -11.46
N PRO A 123 13.61 -9.76 -12.18
CA PRO A 123 14.31 -10.89 -11.56
C PRO A 123 15.15 -10.50 -10.35
N GLU A 124 15.79 -9.32 -10.36
CA GLU A 124 16.53 -8.80 -9.21
C GLU A 124 15.61 -8.39 -8.09
N GLY A 125 14.57 -7.59 -8.38
CA GLY A 125 13.57 -7.17 -7.38
C GLY A 125 12.88 -8.35 -6.72
N ASN A 126 12.55 -9.39 -7.49
CA ASN A 126 11.93 -10.61 -6.98
C ASN A 126 12.83 -11.38 -6.04
N ARG A 127 14.12 -11.49 -6.36
CA ARG A 127 15.11 -12.14 -5.50
C ARG A 127 15.28 -11.39 -4.18
N LEU A 128 15.45 -10.06 -4.23
CA LEU A 128 15.56 -9.24 -3.03
C LEU A 128 14.28 -9.32 -2.19
N PHE A 129 13.11 -9.22 -2.81
CA PHE A 129 11.84 -9.34 -2.13
C PHE A 129 11.71 -10.67 -1.39
N ALA A 130 12.11 -11.79 -2.00
CA ALA A 130 12.09 -13.09 -1.37
C ALA A 130 12.96 -13.14 -0.10
N GLN A 131 14.16 -12.54 -0.15
CA GLN A 131 15.05 -12.45 1.02
C GLN A 131 14.41 -11.63 2.16
N TYR A 132 13.78 -10.50 1.84
CA TYR A 132 13.07 -9.69 2.83
C TYR A 132 11.82 -10.41 3.36
N ALA A 133 11.08 -11.12 2.51
CA ALA A 133 9.92 -11.89 2.93
C ALA A 133 10.29 -13.00 3.93
N GLU A 134 11.40 -13.70 3.75
CA GLU A 134 11.91 -14.68 4.71
C GLU A 134 12.25 -14.04 6.06
N ARG A 135 12.87 -12.85 6.05
CA ARG A 135 13.18 -12.08 7.27
C ARG A 135 11.91 -11.52 7.94
N TYR A 136 10.88 -11.22 7.15
CA TYR A 136 9.62 -10.67 7.65
C TYR A 136 8.86 -11.67 8.54
N VAL A 137 8.91 -12.97 8.21
CA VAL A 137 8.17 -14.04 8.93
C VAL A 137 8.87 -14.45 10.23
N ARG A 138 10.18 -14.18 10.38
CA ARG A 138 10.94 -14.46 11.61
C ARG A 138 10.68 -13.40 12.68
#